data_39de7a3b7c1203b6e052d6f9b29f67b0
#
_entry.id   39de7a3b7c1203b6e052d6f9b29f67b0
#
_cell.length_a   1.000
_cell.length_b   1.000
_cell.length_c   1.000
_cell.angle_alpha   90.00
_cell.angle_beta   90.00
_cell.angle_gamma   90.00
#
_symmetry.space_group_name_H-M   'P 1'
#
loop_
_entity.id
_entity.type
_entity.pdbx_description
1 polymer ?
#
loop_
_entity_poly.entity_id
_entity_poly.type
_entity_poly.pdbx_seq_one_letter_code
_entity_poly.pdbx_strand_id
1 'polypeptide(L)'
;TDPKILLLDEPTKGIDNFFKLKFAEIIRKLSDSGVTVIMVSHDVEFCARYADYVSMFFDGGIVTTNTPNAFFARNSFYTTAANRMSRHLFENAITNEDVISLCRLNDGQPCNVGDGQKYGSDNEQY
;
A
#
# COMPACT_ATOMS: atom_id res chain seq x y z
N THR A 1 -20.94 16.37 21.71
CA THR A 1 -21.47 15.47 20.65
C THR A 1 -20.44 14.39 20.39
N ASP A 2 -20.81 13.13 20.65
CA ASP A 2 -19.96 12.00 20.30
C ASP A 2 -20.27 11.60 18.85
N PRO A 3 -19.45 11.98 17.87
CA PRO A 3 -19.67 11.60 16.49
C PRO A 3 -19.47 10.09 16.35
N LYS A 4 -20.44 9.41 15.71
CA LYS A 4 -20.29 7.98 15.39
C LYS A 4 -19.55 7.75 14.09
N ILE A 5 -19.51 8.75 13.24
CA ILE A 5 -18.86 8.71 11.91
C ILE A 5 -18.03 9.98 11.74
N LEU A 6 -16.79 9.81 11.34
CA LEU A 6 -15.86 10.88 10.98
C LEU A 6 -15.52 10.75 9.49
N LEU A 7 -15.78 11.83 8.73
CA LEU A 7 -15.45 11.92 7.32
C LEU A 7 -14.23 12.83 7.14
N LEU A 8 -13.21 12.36 6.43
CA LEU A 8 -11.96 13.08 6.18
C LEU A 8 -11.67 13.11 4.68
N ASP A 9 -11.33 14.30 4.18
CA ASP A 9 -10.93 14.49 2.79
C ASP A 9 -9.46 14.92 2.73
N GLU A 10 -8.63 14.10 2.08
CA GLU A 10 -7.18 14.29 1.90
C GLU A 10 -6.41 14.70 3.17
N PRO A 11 -6.64 14.08 4.34
CA PRO A 11 -6.08 14.56 5.61
C PRO A 11 -4.56 14.40 5.71
N THR A 12 -3.95 13.55 4.87
CA THR A 12 -2.49 13.31 4.85
C THR A 12 -1.74 14.20 3.87
N LYS A 13 -2.47 15.05 3.11
CA LYS A 13 -1.87 15.91 2.10
C LYS A 13 -1.00 17.00 2.73
N GLY A 14 0.26 17.06 2.29
CA GLY A 14 1.20 18.11 2.73
C GLY A 14 1.78 17.92 4.11
N ILE A 15 1.54 16.80 4.78
CA ILE A 15 2.17 16.46 6.05
C ILE A 15 3.32 15.46 5.87
N ASP A 16 4.34 15.57 6.70
CA ASP A 16 5.49 14.68 6.69
C ASP A 16 5.20 13.31 7.33
N ASN A 17 6.12 12.37 7.19
CA ASN A 17 5.96 11.02 7.70
C ASN A 17 5.81 10.95 9.22
N PHE A 18 6.44 11.85 9.97
CA PHE A 18 6.33 11.86 11.42
C PHE A 18 4.92 12.24 11.86
N PHE A 19 4.35 13.27 11.25
CA PHE A 19 2.97 13.67 11.52
C PHE A 19 1.96 12.64 11.01
N LYS A 20 2.23 11.94 9.89
CA LYS A 20 1.38 10.83 9.43
C LYS A 20 1.29 9.70 10.46
N LEU A 21 2.39 9.35 11.13
CA LEU A 21 2.39 8.35 12.19
C LEU A 21 1.50 8.78 13.36
N LYS A 22 1.66 10.03 13.82
CA LYS A 22 0.81 10.57 14.90
C LYS A 22 -0.67 10.64 14.51
N PHE A 23 -0.94 11.01 13.27
CA PHE A 23 -2.30 11.04 12.74
C PHE A 23 -2.90 9.63 12.72
N ALA A 24 -2.15 8.62 12.28
CA ALA A 24 -2.60 7.23 12.29
C ALA A 24 -2.93 6.73 13.71
N GLU A 25 -2.12 7.11 14.73
CA GLU A 25 -2.41 6.78 16.12
C GLU A 25 -3.73 7.40 16.62
N ILE A 26 -4.00 8.65 16.22
CA ILE A 26 -5.26 9.34 16.57
C ILE A 26 -6.45 8.63 15.93
N ILE A 27 -6.36 8.32 14.62
CA ILE A 27 -7.40 7.61 13.88
C ILE A 27 -7.68 6.25 14.52
N ARG A 28 -6.62 5.52 14.89
CA ARG A 28 -6.77 4.21 15.54
C ARG A 28 -7.48 4.32 16.88
N LYS A 29 -7.10 5.27 17.73
CA LYS A 29 -7.79 5.52 19.02
C LYS A 29 -9.26 5.87 18.84
N LEU A 30 -9.60 6.66 17.82
CA LEU A 30 -10.99 6.98 17.50
C LEU A 30 -11.76 5.73 17.05
N SER A 31 -11.18 4.92 16.19
CA SER A 31 -11.77 3.66 15.74
C SER A 31 -11.99 2.70 16.92
N ASP A 32 -11.00 2.55 17.80
CA ASP A 32 -11.09 1.70 19.00
C ASP A 32 -12.16 2.19 20.00
N SER A 33 -12.46 3.50 19.99
CA SER A 33 -13.56 4.07 20.79
C SER A 33 -14.96 3.91 20.14
N GLY A 34 -15.04 3.24 18.99
CA GLY A 34 -16.30 2.95 18.28
C GLY A 34 -16.70 4.01 17.24
N VAL A 35 -15.80 4.92 16.87
CA VAL A 35 -16.03 5.89 15.79
C VAL A 35 -15.66 5.25 14.45
N THR A 36 -16.58 5.21 13.52
CA THR A 36 -16.29 4.81 12.12
C THR A 36 -15.59 5.95 11.40
N VAL A 37 -14.38 5.71 10.90
CA VAL A 37 -13.63 6.71 10.13
C VAL A 37 -13.68 6.37 8.65
N ILE A 38 -14.13 7.30 7.83
CA ILE A 38 -14.15 7.22 6.37
C ILE A 38 -13.21 8.31 5.86
N MET A 39 -12.22 7.93 5.07
CA MET A 39 -11.21 8.84 4.55
C MET A 39 -11.10 8.72 3.03
N VAL A 40 -11.08 9.85 2.33
CA VAL A 40 -10.69 9.93 0.93
C VAL A 40 -9.23 10.36 0.88
N SER A 41 -8.38 9.62 0.17
CA SER A 41 -6.96 9.94 0.06
C SER A 41 -6.31 9.37 -1.20
N HIS A 42 -5.30 10.07 -1.71
CA HIS A 42 -4.39 9.56 -2.73
C HIS A 42 -3.12 8.93 -2.14
N ASP A 43 -2.99 8.93 -0.81
CA ASP A 43 -1.84 8.34 -0.11
C ASP A 43 -1.99 6.82 0.01
N VAL A 44 -1.60 6.12 -1.05
CA VAL A 44 -1.69 4.67 -1.17
C VAL A 44 -0.95 3.96 -0.04
N GLU A 45 0.24 4.46 0.33
CA GLU A 45 1.07 3.88 1.39
C GLU A 45 0.39 4.00 2.77
N PHE A 46 -0.22 5.15 3.05
CA PHE A 46 -0.99 5.35 4.27
C PHE A 46 -2.20 4.42 4.33
N CYS A 47 -2.97 4.33 3.24
CA CYS A 47 -4.13 3.44 3.15
C CYS A 47 -3.72 1.96 3.29
N ALA A 48 -2.64 1.53 2.64
CA ALA A 48 -2.16 0.17 2.72
C ALA A 48 -1.77 -0.26 4.14
N ARG A 49 -1.23 0.68 4.92
CA ARG A 49 -0.73 0.42 6.27
C ARG A 49 -1.79 0.51 7.37
N TYR A 50 -2.74 1.43 7.23
CA TYR A 50 -3.61 1.82 8.35
C TYR A 50 -5.10 1.58 8.14
N ALA A 51 -5.57 1.35 6.90
CA ALA A 51 -6.97 1.10 6.64
C ALA A 51 -7.35 -0.36 6.97
N ASP A 52 -8.56 -0.57 7.47
CA ASP A 52 -9.16 -1.90 7.62
C ASP A 52 -9.75 -2.37 6.29
N TYR A 53 -10.34 -1.43 5.53
CA TYR A 53 -10.88 -1.65 4.18
C TYR A 53 -10.49 -0.51 3.25
N VAL A 54 -10.27 -0.84 1.99
CA VAL A 54 -9.99 0.12 0.91
C VAL A 54 -11.01 -0.05 -0.20
N SER A 55 -11.57 1.08 -0.64
CA SER A 55 -12.54 1.12 -1.73
C SER A 55 -12.01 1.97 -2.88
N MET A 56 -12.18 1.52 -4.10
CA MET A 56 -11.92 2.31 -5.29
C MET A 56 -13.19 3.03 -5.73
N PHE A 57 -13.10 4.36 -5.77
CA PHE A 57 -14.17 5.22 -6.28
C PHE A 57 -13.81 5.67 -7.70
N PHE A 58 -14.69 5.40 -8.64
CA PHE A 58 -14.49 5.77 -10.04
C PHE A 58 -15.85 6.03 -10.70
N ASP A 59 -15.93 7.07 -11.56
CA ASP A 59 -17.10 7.42 -12.32
C ASP A 59 -18.41 7.51 -11.48
N GLY A 60 -18.30 8.15 -10.31
CA GLY A 60 -19.45 8.39 -9.42
C GLY A 60 -19.88 7.19 -8.57
N GLY A 61 -19.13 6.08 -8.57
CA GLY A 61 -19.47 4.87 -7.81
C GLY A 61 -18.29 4.15 -7.19
N ILE A 62 -18.59 3.26 -6.24
CA ILE A 62 -17.61 2.34 -5.66
C ILE A 62 -17.49 1.13 -6.58
N VAL A 63 -16.33 0.94 -7.18
CA VAL A 63 -16.04 -0.15 -8.11
C VAL A 63 -15.69 -1.44 -7.38
N THR A 64 -14.90 -1.35 -6.31
CA THR A 64 -14.48 -2.50 -5.51
C THR A 64 -14.16 -2.07 -4.08
N THR A 65 -14.37 -2.99 -3.14
CA THR A 65 -13.98 -2.83 -1.72
C THR A 65 -13.33 -4.12 -1.26
N ASN A 66 -12.14 -4.02 -0.67
CA ASN A 66 -11.39 -5.16 -0.15
C ASN A 66 -10.52 -4.76 1.04
N THR A 67 -9.95 -5.74 1.73
CA THR A 67 -8.84 -5.49 2.65
C THR A 67 -7.64 -4.90 1.90
N PRO A 68 -6.77 -4.12 2.54
CA PRO A 68 -5.60 -3.51 1.88
C PRO A 68 -4.76 -4.53 1.09
N ASN A 69 -4.47 -5.69 1.68
CA ASN A 69 -3.71 -6.74 1.02
C ASN A 69 -4.36 -7.22 -0.27
N ALA A 70 -5.65 -7.55 -0.23
CA ALA A 70 -6.36 -8.02 -1.41
C ALA A 70 -6.53 -6.92 -2.47
N PHE A 71 -6.68 -5.67 -2.03
CA PHE A 71 -6.85 -4.53 -2.92
C PHE A 71 -5.55 -4.19 -3.67
N PHE A 72 -4.44 -4.00 -2.95
CA PHE A 72 -3.17 -3.54 -3.53
C PHE A 72 -2.36 -4.64 -4.21
N ALA A 73 -2.44 -5.89 -3.75
CA ALA A 73 -1.75 -7.01 -4.40
C ALA A 73 -2.29 -7.32 -5.80
N ARG A 74 -3.61 -7.18 -5.99
CA ARG A 74 -4.27 -7.48 -7.27
C ARG A 74 -4.40 -6.30 -8.22
N ASN A 75 -4.16 -5.07 -7.74
CA ASN A 75 -4.35 -3.87 -8.53
C ASN A 75 -3.02 -3.41 -9.13
N SER A 76 -2.90 -3.45 -10.47
CA SER A 76 -1.69 -3.01 -11.16
C SER A 76 -1.57 -1.48 -11.28
N PHE A 77 -2.68 -0.75 -11.19
CA PHE A 77 -2.70 0.71 -11.33
C PHE A 77 -2.50 1.42 -9.98
N TYR A 78 -3.19 0.93 -8.94
CA TYR A 78 -3.14 1.49 -7.59
C TYR A 78 -2.47 0.48 -6.67
N THR A 79 -1.14 0.52 -6.60
CA THR A 79 -0.36 -0.36 -5.72
C THR A 79 0.77 0.41 -5.08
N THR A 80 1.26 -0.08 -3.93
CA THR A 80 2.37 0.52 -3.19
C THR A 80 3.68 0.39 -3.96
N ALA A 81 4.66 1.24 -3.64
CA ALA A 81 6.00 1.13 -4.18
C ALA A 81 6.65 -0.22 -3.80
N ALA A 82 6.44 -0.68 -2.57
CA ALA A 82 6.93 -1.97 -2.08
C ALA A 82 6.40 -3.13 -2.93
N ASN A 83 5.08 -3.21 -3.15
CA ASN A 83 4.49 -4.26 -3.99
C ASN A 83 4.97 -4.19 -5.43
N ARG A 84 5.10 -2.99 -6.02
CA ARG A 84 5.58 -2.82 -7.39
C ARG A 84 6.99 -3.38 -7.59
N MET A 85 7.88 -3.21 -6.61
CA MET A 85 9.26 -3.71 -6.67
C MET A 85 9.36 -5.19 -6.34
N SER A 86 8.56 -5.70 -5.43
CA SER A 86 8.69 -7.05 -4.87
C SER A 86 7.73 -8.09 -5.44
N ARG A 87 6.73 -7.70 -6.25
CA ARG A 87 5.66 -8.61 -6.72
C ARG A 87 6.17 -9.84 -7.49
N HIS A 88 7.33 -9.74 -8.11
CA HIS A 88 7.95 -10.88 -8.82
C HIS A 88 8.49 -11.95 -7.88
N LEU A 89 8.76 -11.59 -6.62
CA LEU A 89 9.29 -12.48 -5.59
C LEU A 89 8.22 -12.76 -4.51
N PHE A 90 7.43 -11.76 -4.17
CA PHE A 90 6.47 -11.78 -3.07
C PHE A 90 5.16 -11.09 -3.50
N GLU A 91 4.22 -11.86 -4.03
CA GLU A 91 2.95 -11.31 -4.56
C GLU A 91 2.11 -10.56 -3.52
N ASN A 92 2.18 -10.97 -2.26
CA ASN A 92 1.37 -10.43 -1.18
C ASN A 92 2.08 -9.35 -0.33
N ALA A 93 3.30 -8.97 -0.66
CA ALA A 93 4.01 -7.91 0.04
C ALA A 93 3.52 -6.55 -0.46
N ILE A 94 2.82 -5.79 0.37
CA ILE A 94 2.27 -4.48 0.01
C ILE A 94 2.88 -3.32 0.79
N THR A 95 3.51 -3.60 1.94
CA THR A 95 4.23 -2.60 2.73
C THR A 95 5.73 -2.87 2.72
N ASN A 96 6.54 -1.85 3.06
CA ASN A 96 7.98 -2.03 3.22
C ASN A 96 8.30 -3.07 4.31
N GLU A 97 7.50 -3.10 5.36
CA GLU A 97 7.63 -4.04 6.48
C GLU A 97 7.37 -5.48 6.03
N ASP A 98 6.40 -5.71 5.14
CA ASP A 98 6.14 -7.03 4.56
C ASP A 98 7.36 -7.52 3.79
N VAL A 99 7.95 -6.67 2.93
CA VAL A 99 9.16 -7.00 2.15
C VAL A 99 10.33 -7.32 3.08
N ILE A 100 10.58 -6.48 4.09
CA ILE A 100 11.67 -6.69 5.06
C ILE A 100 11.47 -8.00 5.83
N SER A 101 10.24 -8.29 6.26
CA SER A 101 9.92 -9.52 6.99
C SER A 101 10.13 -10.76 6.13
N LEU A 102 9.70 -10.73 4.88
CA LEU A 102 9.86 -11.82 3.93
C LEU A 102 11.33 -12.02 3.54
N CYS A 103 12.11 -10.95 3.37
CA CYS A 103 13.55 -11.05 3.14
C CYS A 103 14.26 -11.70 4.34
N ARG A 104 13.92 -11.31 5.58
CA ARG A 104 14.49 -11.91 6.79
C ARG A 104 14.17 -13.39 6.95
N LEU A 105 12.98 -13.82 6.54
CA LEU A 105 12.61 -15.24 6.54
C LEU A 105 13.38 -16.04 5.47
N ASN A 106 13.81 -15.38 4.39
CA ASN A 106 14.60 -15.99 3.31
C ASN A 106 16.12 -15.92 3.51
N ASP A 107 16.63 -15.31 4.57
CA ASP A 107 18.07 -15.17 4.85
C ASP A 107 18.82 -16.53 5.02
N GLY A 108 18.15 -17.66 4.84
CA GLY A 108 18.73 -19.00 4.74
C GLY A 108 18.88 -19.52 3.30
N GLN A 109 18.39 -18.80 2.27
CA GLN A 109 18.58 -19.16 0.86
C GLN A 109 19.03 -17.93 0.06
N PRO A 110 20.11 -18.07 -0.78
CA PRO A 110 20.49 -16.98 -1.67
C PRO A 110 19.28 -16.66 -2.57
N CYS A 111 18.89 -15.38 -2.61
CA CYS A 111 17.91 -14.89 -3.58
C CYS A 111 18.43 -15.29 -4.97
N ASN A 112 17.83 -16.29 -5.59
CA ASN A 112 18.01 -16.51 -7.02
C ASN A 112 17.39 -15.33 -7.74
N VAL A 113 18.19 -14.30 -7.93
CA VAL A 113 17.91 -13.26 -8.92
C VAL A 113 17.91 -14.00 -10.24
N GLY A 114 16.73 -14.33 -10.73
CA GLY A 114 16.58 -14.95 -12.05
C GLY A 114 17.40 -14.15 -13.04
N ASP A 115 18.25 -14.84 -13.77
CA ASP A 115 19.14 -14.30 -14.79
C ASP A 115 18.40 -13.25 -15.63
N GLY A 116 18.80 -12.00 -15.42
CA GLY A 116 18.35 -10.90 -16.26
C GLY A 116 18.70 -11.25 -17.69
N GLN A 117 17.69 -11.35 -18.53
CA GLN A 117 17.86 -11.41 -19.96
C GLN A 117 18.84 -10.31 -20.36
N LYS A 118 20.01 -10.75 -20.80
CA LYS A 118 20.98 -9.91 -21.50
C LYS A 118 20.23 -9.23 -22.65
N TYR A 119 20.05 -7.94 -22.55
CA TYR A 119 19.79 -7.13 -23.73
C TYR A 119 21.01 -7.29 -24.64
N GLY A 120 20.84 -8.05 -25.70
CA GLY A 120 21.83 -8.23 -26.73
C GLY A 120 22.15 -6.89 -27.36
N SER A 121 23.38 -6.49 -27.21
CA SER A 121 24.05 -5.54 -28.09
C SER A 121 24.33 -6.28 -29.38
N ASP A 122 23.48 -6.14 -30.39
CA ASP A 122 23.80 -6.43 -31.76
C ASP A 122 23.11 -5.38 -32.63
N ASN A 123 23.87 -4.41 -33.10
CA ASN A 123 24.19 -4.28 -34.54
C ASN A 123 24.83 -2.93 -34.82
N GLU A 124 26.14 -2.94 -34.80
CA GLU A 124 26.86 -2.22 -35.85
C GLU A 124 26.93 -3.14 -37.06
N GLN A 125 26.42 -2.68 -38.20
CA GLN A 125 27.04 -2.80 -39.54
C GLN A 125 26.05 -2.39 -40.65
N TYR A 126 26.54 -1.47 -41.43
CA TYR A 126 26.17 -0.88 -42.74
C TYR A 126 25.47 0.45 -42.66
#